data_45dc1293896a3e18d3dd45b91fc2e4ce
#
_entry.id   45dc1293896a3e18d3dd45b91fc2e4ce
#
_cell.length_a   1.000
_cell.length_b   1.000
_cell.length_c   1.000
_cell.angle_alpha   90.00
_cell.angle_beta   90.00
_cell.angle_gamma   90.00
#
_symmetry.space_group_name_H-M   'P 1'
#
loop_
_entity.id
_entity.type
_entity.pdbx_description
1 polymer ?
#
loop_
_entity_poly.entity_id
_entity_poly.type
_entity_poly.pdbx_seq_one_letter_code
_entity_poly.pdbx_strand_id
1 'polypeptide(L)'
;YILDYINENEYKKLERALKKYNMLAFKELNFSFYPALRNGNFLGELVSKNKAKGTETYELKLKSDHMFSQVHGDIKLHYIVYKKENVVMLDTITPSDILLEGHMAELTTYKGVMISKANAEKDMFKIDLLNMLQDNKH
;
A
#
# COMPACT_ATOMS: atom_id res chain seq x y z
N TYR A 1 -8.36 19.97 -5.99
CA TYR A 1 -8.56 19.15 -4.80
C TYR A 1 -7.35 19.27 -3.87
N ILE A 2 -7.63 19.35 -2.57
CA ILE A 2 -6.62 19.37 -1.53
C ILE A 2 -6.49 17.95 -0.96
N LEU A 3 -5.25 17.50 -0.74
CA LEU A 3 -4.99 16.23 -0.05
C LEU A 3 -4.95 16.48 1.45
N ASP A 4 -5.70 15.70 2.20
CA ASP A 4 -5.71 15.74 3.66
C ASP A 4 -5.72 14.32 4.20
N TYR A 5 -5.73 14.13 5.51
CA TYR A 5 -5.57 12.81 6.13
C TYR A 5 -6.71 12.54 7.11
N ILE A 6 -7.16 11.29 7.16
CA ILE A 6 -8.07 10.84 8.22
C ILE A 6 -7.28 10.73 9.52
N ASN A 7 -6.10 10.12 9.49
CA ASN A 7 -5.16 10.06 10.61
C ASN A 7 -3.75 10.33 10.08
N GLU A 8 -3.31 11.57 10.20
CA GLU A 8 -2.04 12.01 9.64
C GLU A 8 -0.85 11.25 10.20
N ASN A 9 -0.80 11.05 11.51
CA ASN A 9 0.32 10.38 12.16
C ASN A 9 0.50 8.95 11.69
N GLU A 10 -0.58 8.18 11.61
CA GLU A 10 -0.54 6.81 11.10
C GLU A 10 -0.20 6.75 9.63
N TYR A 11 -0.82 7.61 8.82
CA TYR A 11 -0.55 7.65 7.39
C TYR A 11 0.91 7.99 7.10
N LYS A 12 1.47 8.96 7.81
CA LYS A 12 2.88 9.35 7.67
C LYS A 12 3.84 8.22 8.05
N LYS A 13 3.49 7.41 9.04
CA LYS A 13 4.27 6.20 9.36
C LYS A 13 4.28 5.21 8.22
N LEU A 14 3.14 5.01 7.56
CA LEU A 14 3.03 4.13 6.40
C LEU A 14 3.83 4.66 5.21
N GLU A 15 3.78 5.97 4.95
CA GLU A 15 4.61 6.58 3.91
C GLU A 15 6.11 6.39 4.17
N ARG A 16 6.56 6.58 5.42
CA ARG A 16 7.95 6.34 5.79
C ARG A 16 8.36 4.89 5.61
N ALA A 17 7.46 3.96 5.93
CA ALA A 17 7.71 2.54 5.71
C ALA A 17 7.86 2.23 4.21
N LEU A 18 7.01 2.79 3.36
CA LEU A 18 7.15 2.66 1.91
C LEU A 18 8.49 3.21 1.43
N LYS A 19 8.85 4.41 1.87
CA LYS A 19 10.13 5.03 1.48
C LYS A 19 11.32 4.16 1.85
N LYS A 20 11.29 3.53 3.00
CA LYS A 20 12.38 2.71 3.50
C LYS A 20 12.44 1.32 2.83
N TYR A 21 11.30 0.68 2.63
CA TYR A 21 11.25 -0.72 2.25
C TYR A 21 10.67 -1.00 0.86
N ASN A 22 10.00 -0.02 0.25
CA ASN A 22 9.41 -0.18 -1.07
C ASN A 22 9.46 1.13 -1.85
N MET A 23 10.64 1.48 -2.29
CA MET A 23 10.91 2.77 -2.95
C MET A 23 10.09 2.94 -4.23
N LEU A 24 9.81 1.86 -4.97
CA LEU A 24 9.00 1.95 -6.20
C LEU A 24 7.59 2.44 -5.90
N ALA A 25 6.95 1.86 -4.88
CA ALA A 25 5.62 2.30 -4.45
C ALA A 25 5.64 3.74 -3.95
N PHE A 26 6.65 4.11 -3.17
CA PHE A 26 6.80 5.46 -2.65
C PHE A 26 6.96 6.50 -3.77
N LYS A 27 7.79 6.22 -4.76
CA LYS A 27 8.01 7.12 -5.91
C LYS A 27 6.74 7.26 -6.74
N GLU A 28 6.06 6.17 -7.04
CA GLU A 28 4.81 6.20 -7.80
C GLU A 28 3.74 7.04 -7.08
N LEU A 29 3.62 6.84 -5.76
CA LEU A 29 2.69 7.59 -4.94
C LEU A 29 2.93 9.10 -5.02
N ASN A 30 4.18 9.53 -4.82
CA ASN A 30 4.54 10.95 -4.75
C ASN A 30 4.63 11.62 -6.11
N PHE A 31 5.15 10.95 -7.13
CA PHE A 31 5.38 11.56 -8.44
C PHE A 31 4.22 11.41 -9.41
N SER A 32 3.36 10.42 -9.23
CA SER A 32 2.25 10.15 -10.14
C SER A 32 0.88 10.31 -9.49
N PHE A 33 0.67 9.68 -8.36
CA PHE A 33 -0.67 9.57 -7.78
C PHE A 33 -1.13 10.82 -7.04
N TYR A 34 -0.31 11.39 -6.18
CA TYR A 34 -0.70 12.62 -5.49
C TYR A 34 -0.96 13.78 -6.46
N PRO A 35 -0.12 14.02 -7.48
CA PRO A 35 -0.46 15.03 -8.49
C PRO A 35 -1.76 14.75 -9.23
N ALA A 36 -2.03 13.50 -9.58
CA ALA A 36 -3.28 13.12 -10.25
C ALA A 36 -4.50 13.42 -9.37
N LEU A 37 -4.44 13.04 -8.10
CA LEU A 37 -5.53 13.29 -7.15
C LEU A 37 -5.79 14.80 -6.96
N ARG A 38 -4.74 15.61 -6.87
CA ARG A 38 -4.85 17.07 -6.77
C ARG A 38 -5.55 17.67 -7.99
N ASN A 39 -5.36 17.07 -9.15
CA ASN A 39 -5.98 17.51 -10.41
C ASN A 39 -7.38 16.94 -10.62
N GLY A 40 -7.93 16.21 -9.65
CA GLY A 40 -9.26 15.63 -9.77
C GLY A 40 -9.31 14.35 -10.59
N ASN A 41 -8.15 13.74 -10.87
CA ASN A 41 -8.07 12.47 -11.58
C ASN A 41 -8.00 11.33 -10.56
N PHE A 42 -9.17 10.72 -10.29
CA PHE A 42 -9.32 9.70 -9.25
C PHE A 42 -9.02 8.33 -9.80
N LEU A 43 -7.79 7.90 -9.58
CA LEU A 43 -7.26 6.63 -10.07
C LEU A 43 -7.66 5.47 -9.17
N GLY A 44 -7.69 4.26 -9.75
CA GLY A 44 -7.98 3.04 -9.03
C GLY A 44 -9.42 2.59 -9.18
N GLU A 45 -9.85 1.72 -8.27
CA GLU A 45 -11.16 1.11 -8.29
C GLU A 45 -12.11 1.82 -7.31
N LEU A 46 -13.29 2.20 -7.80
CA LEU A 46 -14.34 2.74 -6.94
C LEU A 46 -14.93 1.61 -6.10
N VAL A 47 -14.75 1.69 -4.79
CA VAL A 47 -15.21 0.65 -3.85
C VAL A 47 -16.61 0.94 -3.33
N SER A 48 -16.90 2.20 -3.02
CA SER A 48 -18.20 2.61 -2.51
C SER A 48 -18.51 4.07 -2.82
N LYS A 49 -19.78 4.39 -2.83
CA LYS A 49 -20.27 5.74 -3.13
C LYS A 49 -21.40 6.08 -2.16
N ASN A 50 -21.31 7.24 -1.52
CA ASN A 50 -22.36 7.77 -0.64
C ASN A 50 -22.92 9.06 -1.24
N LYS A 51 -24.07 8.97 -1.89
CA LYS A 51 -24.70 10.11 -2.57
C LYS A 51 -25.14 11.20 -1.59
N ALA A 52 -25.60 10.82 -0.40
CA ALA A 52 -26.05 11.78 0.60
C ALA A 52 -24.91 12.68 1.08
N LYS A 53 -23.73 12.10 1.30
CA LYS A 53 -22.53 12.83 1.74
C LYS A 53 -21.70 13.38 0.58
N GLY A 54 -21.96 12.95 -0.65
CA GLY A 54 -21.16 13.34 -1.81
C GLY A 54 -19.76 12.78 -1.77
N THR A 55 -19.59 11.56 -1.24
CA THR A 55 -18.28 10.90 -1.10
C THR A 55 -18.15 9.69 -1.97
N GLU A 56 -16.91 9.43 -2.43
CA GLU A 56 -16.54 8.23 -3.17
C GLU A 56 -15.27 7.65 -2.57
N THR A 57 -15.27 6.34 -2.31
CA THR A 57 -14.13 5.63 -1.73
C THR A 57 -13.44 4.81 -2.80
N TYR A 58 -12.11 4.93 -2.88
CA TYR A 58 -11.28 4.27 -3.90
C TYR A 58 -10.18 3.44 -3.27
N GLU A 59 -9.82 2.37 -3.98
CA GLU A 59 -8.61 1.60 -3.74
C GLU A 59 -7.70 1.71 -4.96
N LEU A 60 -6.43 2.04 -4.73
CA LEU A 60 -5.46 2.20 -5.80
C LEU A 60 -4.25 1.29 -5.54
N LYS A 61 -4.00 0.36 -6.46
CA LYS A 61 -2.86 -0.55 -6.37
C LYS A 61 -1.57 0.20 -6.69
N LEU A 62 -0.60 0.07 -5.80
CA LEU A 62 0.75 0.62 -5.96
C LEU A 62 1.70 -0.43 -6.51
N LYS A 63 2.75 0.01 -7.17
CA LYS A 63 3.81 -0.90 -7.62
C LYS A 63 4.53 -1.51 -6.42
N SER A 64 4.75 -2.81 -6.47
CA SER A 64 5.51 -3.50 -5.44
C SER A 64 6.34 -4.61 -6.08
N ASP A 65 7.30 -5.11 -5.32
CA ASP A 65 8.03 -6.31 -5.70
C ASP A 65 7.05 -7.48 -5.85
N HIS A 66 7.22 -8.27 -6.91
CA HIS A 66 6.33 -9.39 -7.21
C HIS A 66 6.28 -10.42 -6.07
N MET A 67 7.44 -10.76 -5.50
CA MET A 67 7.49 -11.71 -4.38
C MET A 67 6.84 -11.14 -3.13
N PHE A 68 7.01 -9.84 -2.87
CA PHE A 68 6.29 -9.19 -1.77
C PHE A 68 4.79 -9.32 -1.95
N SER A 69 4.28 -9.04 -3.14
CA SER A 69 2.85 -9.14 -3.44
C SER A 69 2.31 -10.55 -3.27
N GLN A 70 3.07 -11.57 -3.68
CA GLN A 70 2.65 -12.97 -3.52
C GLN A 70 2.60 -13.41 -2.06
N VAL A 71 3.52 -12.94 -1.23
CA VAL A 71 3.59 -13.32 0.20
C VAL A 71 2.61 -12.51 1.05
N HIS A 72 2.51 -11.21 0.81
CA HIS A 72 1.77 -10.27 1.67
C HIS A 72 0.56 -9.62 1.02
N GLY A 73 0.34 -9.87 -0.27
CA GLY A 73 -0.72 -9.23 -1.05
C GLY A 73 -0.26 -7.91 -1.67
N ASP A 74 -1.14 -7.31 -2.45
CA ASP A 74 -0.85 -6.05 -3.14
C ASP A 74 -0.80 -4.88 -2.16
N ILE A 75 0.09 -3.94 -2.44
CA ILE A 75 0.11 -2.66 -1.71
C ILE A 75 -0.95 -1.76 -2.33
N LYS A 76 -1.87 -1.27 -1.52
CA LYS A 76 -2.98 -0.43 -1.98
C LYS A 76 -3.11 0.84 -1.16
N LEU A 77 -3.33 1.95 -1.85
CA LEU A 77 -3.73 3.21 -1.25
C LEU A 77 -5.26 3.24 -1.15
N HIS A 78 -5.79 3.57 0.03
CA HIS A 78 -7.22 3.79 0.25
C HIS A 78 -7.46 5.26 0.48
N TYR A 79 -8.36 5.86 -0.31
CA TYR A 79 -8.69 7.27 -0.15
C TYR A 79 -10.17 7.53 -0.39
N ILE A 80 -10.66 8.65 0.14
CA ILE A 80 -12.06 9.05 0.03
C ILE A 80 -12.10 10.44 -0.59
N VAL A 81 -12.91 10.59 -1.65
CA VAL A 81 -13.10 11.87 -2.32
C VAL A 81 -14.34 12.55 -1.76
N TYR A 82 -14.19 13.76 -1.25
CA TYR A 82 -15.29 14.64 -0.80
C TYR A 82 -15.51 15.67 -1.89
N LYS A 83 -16.44 15.37 -2.81
CA LYS A 83 -16.64 16.19 -4.01
C LYS A 83 -17.13 17.61 -3.72
N LYS A 84 -18.03 17.76 -2.75
CA LYS A 84 -18.57 19.06 -2.38
C LYS A 84 -17.53 19.99 -1.76
N GLU A 85 -16.61 19.41 -1.01
CA GLU A 85 -15.56 20.14 -0.29
C GLU A 85 -14.26 20.27 -1.11
N ASN A 86 -14.15 19.59 -2.23
CA ASN A 86 -12.93 19.52 -3.06
C ASN A 86 -11.71 19.00 -2.29
N VAL A 87 -11.92 17.97 -1.48
CA VAL A 87 -10.88 17.36 -0.65
C VAL A 87 -10.79 15.87 -0.94
N VAL A 88 -9.56 15.38 -1.00
CA VAL A 88 -9.25 13.95 -1.00
C VAL A 88 -8.66 13.60 0.36
N MET A 89 -9.36 12.73 1.09
CA MET A 89 -8.89 12.25 2.39
C MET A 89 -8.11 10.95 2.19
N LEU A 90 -6.82 11.02 2.48
CA LEU A 90 -5.96 9.83 2.47
C LEU A 90 -6.23 9.03 3.73
N ASP A 91 -6.69 7.78 3.55
CA ASP A 91 -7.11 6.93 4.66
C ASP A 91 -5.94 6.07 5.15
N THR A 92 -5.54 5.08 4.37
CA THR A 92 -4.49 4.16 4.78
C THR A 92 -3.79 3.54 3.57
N ILE A 93 -2.68 2.89 3.82
CA ILE A 93 -1.96 2.06 2.84
C ILE A 93 -1.92 0.65 3.42
N THR A 94 -2.41 -0.32 2.65
CA THR A 94 -2.45 -1.73 3.10
C THR A 94 -1.43 -2.57 2.33
N PRO A 95 -0.93 -3.65 2.90
CA PRO A 95 -1.20 -4.20 4.24
C PRO A 95 -0.52 -3.37 5.34
N SER A 96 -1.32 -2.62 6.10
CA SER A 96 -0.80 -1.63 7.05
C SER A 96 -0.03 -2.25 8.21
N ASP A 97 -0.47 -3.38 8.74
CA ASP A 97 0.21 -4.11 9.80
C ASP A 97 1.59 -4.59 9.36
N ILE A 98 1.71 -5.16 8.16
CA ILE A 98 3.00 -5.59 7.60
C ILE A 98 3.93 -4.39 7.38
N LEU A 99 3.41 -3.29 6.83
CA LEU A 99 4.20 -2.08 6.59
C LEU A 99 4.66 -1.44 7.91
N LEU A 100 3.78 -1.34 8.90
CA LEU A 100 4.11 -0.78 10.21
C LEU A 100 5.07 -1.69 10.98
N GLU A 101 4.88 -3.00 10.94
CA GLU A 101 5.80 -3.98 11.49
C GLU A 101 7.18 -3.84 10.86
N GLY A 102 7.23 -3.69 9.54
CA GLY A 102 8.45 -3.44 8.79
C GLY A 102 9.15 -2.15 9.22
N HIS A 103 8.41 -1.16 9.68
CA HIS A 103 8.98 0.09 10.18
C HIS A 103 9.41 0.01 11.65
N MET A 104 8.67 -0.74 12.48
CA MET A 104 8.81 -0.74 13.94
C MET A 104 9.58 -1.94 14.48
N ALA A 105 9.57 -3.08 13.78
CA ALA A 105 10.17 -4.34 14.22
C ALA A 105 11.51 -4.59 13.53
N GLU A 106 12.28 -5.52 14.07
CA GLU A 106 13.47 -6.04 13.39
C GLU A 106 13.07 -6.77 12.12
N LEU A 107 13.74 -6.43 11.05
CA LEU A 107 13.52 -7.02 9.73
C LEU A 107 14.69 -7.90 9.33
N THR A 108 14.39 -8.84 8.47
CA THR A 108 15.38 -9.65 7.77
C THR A 108 14.93 -9.86 6.35
N THR A 109 15.86 -10.25 5.49
CA THR A 109 15.52 -10.64 4.11
C THR A 109 15.67 -12.14 3.95
N TYR A 110 14.74 -12.73 3.22
CA TYR A 110 14.81 -14.14 2.85
C TYR A 110 14.53 -14.28 1.36
N LYS A 111 15.54 -14.75 0.62
CA LYS A 111 15.48 -14.91 -0.85
C LYS A 111 14.98 -13.64 -1.56
N GLY A 112 15.48 -12.48 -1.14
CA GLY A 112 15.16 -11.20 -1.73
C GLY A 112 13.86 -10.55 -1.23
N VAL A 113 13.13 -11.21 -0.34
CA VAL A 113 11.89 -10.68 0.21
C VAL A 113 12.14 -10.19 1.64
N MET A 114 11.69 -8.98 1.92
CA MET A 114 11.76 -8.42 3.27
C MET A 114 10.64 -8.99 4.12
N ILE A 115 10.99 -9.56 5.26
CA ILE A 115 10.06 -10.19 6.20
C ILE A 115 10.34 -9.71 7.62
N SER A 116 9.32 -9.78 8.48
CA SER A 116 9.48 -9.54 9.91
C SER A 116 10.12 -10.74 10.57
N LYS A 117 11.12 -10.52 11.44
CA LYS A 117 11.72 -11.60 12.22
C LYS A 117 10.68 -12.31 13.10
N ALA A 118 9.67 -11.60 13.56
CA ALA A 118 8.60 -12.18 14.38
C ALA A 118 7.80 -13.25 13.64
N ASN A 119 7.63 -13.10 12.32
CA ASN A 119 6.87 -14.04 11.48
C ASN A 119 7.77 -14.81 10.50
N ALA A 120 9.06 -14.86 10.77
CA ALA A 120 10.05 -15.38 9.81
C ALA A 120 9.75 -16.79 9.34
N GLU A 121 9.45 -17.72 10.25
CA GLU A 121 9.17 -19.12 9.89
C GLU A 121 8.00 -19.25 8.93
N LYS A 122 6.91 -18.55 9.23
CA LYS A 122 5.70 -18.56 8.40
C LYS A 122 5.96 -17.97 7.02
N ASP A 123 6.65 -16.85 6.96
CA ASP A 123 6.93 -16.13 5.71
C ASP A 123 7.96 -16.91 4.87
N MET A 124 8.97 -17.49 5.49
CA MET A 124 9.95 -18.35 4.80
C MET A 124 9.26 -19.56 4.16
N PHE A 125 8.32 -20.17 4.87
CA PHE A 125 7.54 -21.30 4.34
C PHE A 125 6.74 -20.88 3.11
N LYS A 126 6.07 -19.73 3.16
CA LYS A 126 5.32 -19.21 2.01
C LYS A 126 6.22 -18.93 0.82
N ILE A 127 7.37 -18.31 1.05
CA ILE A 127 8.33 -17.99 -0.01
C ILE A 127 8.87 -19.27 -0.65
N ASP A 128 9.22 -20.27 0.14
CA ASP A 128 9.69 -21.55 -0.37
C ASP A 128 8.62 -22.29 -1.18
N LEU A 129 7.38 -22.26 -0.71
CA LEU A 129 6.26 -22.85 -1.43
C LEU A 129 6.05 -22.18 -2.79
N LEU A 130 6.06 -20.84 -2.83
CA LEU A 130 5.90 -20.10 -4.07
C LEU A 130 7.04 -20.39 -5.06
N ASN A 131 8.26 -20.47 -4.58
CA ASN A 131 9.42 -20.81 -5.42
C ASN A 131 9.30 -22.23 -5.99
N MET A 132 8.86 -23.19 -5.19
CA MET A 132 8.60 -24.56 -5.65
C MET A 132 7.55 -24.59 -6.76
N LEU A 133 6.47 -23.85 -6.59
CA LEU A 133 5.40 -23.80 -7.59
C LEU A 133 5.87 -23.17 -8.90
N GLN A 134 6.76 -22.18 -8.84
CA GLN A 134 7.37 -21.58 -10.05
C GLN A 134 8.31 -22.54 -10.76
N ASP A 135 9.15 -23.27 -10.01
CA ASP A 135 10.08 -24.24 -10.59
C ASP A 135 9.35 -25.39 -11.29
N ASN A 136 8.18 -25.77 -10.83
CA ASN A 136 7.35 -26.84 -11.42
C ASN A 136 6.59 -26.42 -12.68
N LYS A 137 6.65 -25.15 -13.07
CA LYS A 137 5.99 -24.63 -14.28
C LYS A 137 6.83 -24.72 -15.55
N HIS A 138 8.00 -25.27 -15.46
CA HIS A 138 8.88 -25.42 -16.64
C HIS A 138 8.62 -26.71 -17.42
#